data_e025446d5004504016cb27864a1ddf96
#
_entry.id   e025446d5004504016cb27864a1ddf96
#
_cell.length_a   1.000
_cell.length_b   1.000
_cell.length_c   1.000
_cell.angle_alpha   90.00
_cell.angle_beta   90.00
_cell.angle_gamma   90.00
#
_symmetry.space_group_name_H-M   'P 1'
#
loop_
_entity.id
_entity.type
_entity.pdbx_description
1 polymer ?
#
loop_
_entity_poly.entity_id
_entity_poly.type
_entity_poly.pdbx_seq_one_letter_code
_entity_poly.pdbx_strand_id
1 'polypeptide(L)'
;MASRRSSMTLYSRDNCVHSHRVRLVMEEKGVANYEIAWLRDGEESEDLLDLNPYNSVPTLVERELVVYDPRIIVEYIDERYPHPPLMPVDPVLRAQYRLAIYRMECDLYPLFEDLESTPAVARKARNRMTELLTTLAADFSPRQYIGEEFSLLDCTLAPILWRLEHHEVTLPSKQGERLAKYAARLFARPAFERSLSPVEAEMRPAMAAN
;
A
#
# COMPACT_ATOMS: atom_id res chain seq x y z
N MET A 1 8.10 -9.42 -35.15
CA MET A 1 7.20 -8.52 -34.41
C MET A 1 8.03 -7.90 -33.28
N ALA A 2 8.29 -6.61 -33.35
CA ALA A 2 9.03 -5.94 -32.28
C ALA A 2 8.16 -5.96 -31.01
N SER A 3 8.64 -6.60 -29.95
CA SER A 3 8.08 -6.46 -28.59
C SER A 3 7.99 -4.96 -28.29
N ARG A 4 6.78 -4.45 -28.11
CA ARG A 4 6.61 -3.11 -27.53
C ARG A 4 7.19 -3.20 -26.13
N ARG A 5 8.41 -2.70 -25.94
CA ARG A 5 8.96 -2.51 -24.60
C ARG A 5 7.94 -1.70 -23.81
N SER A 6 7.58 -2.19 -22.65
CA SER A 6 6.79 -1.44 -21.69
C SER A 6 7.42 -0.04 -21.54
N SER A 7 6.58 0.99 -21.57
CA SER A 7 7.07 2.34 -21.36
C SER A 7 7.20 2.69 -19.87
N MET A 8 6.79 1.76 -18.99
CA MET A 8 6.73 1.94 -17.55
C MET A 8 7.28 0.71 -16.82
N THR A 9 8.18 0.91 -15.88
CA THR A 9 8.76 -0.13 -15.02
C THR A 9 8.64 0.28 -13.57
N LEU A 10 8.12 -0.62 -12.74
CA LEU A 10 8.08 -0.47 -11.29
C LEU A 10 9.12 -1.38 -10.65
N TYR A 11 10.15 -0.81 -10.02
CA TYR A 11 11.03 -1.55 -9.13
C TYR A 11 10.32 -1.80 -7.80
N SER A 12 10.22 -3.04 -7.38
CA SER A 12 9.39 -3.48 -6.27
C SER A 12 10.01 -4.64 -5.52
N ARG A 13 9.77 -4.73 -4.22
CA ARG A 13 10.01 -5.96 -3.45
C ARG A 13 8.70 -6.66 -3.14
N ASP A 14 8.75 -7.96 -3.07
CA ASP A 14 7.58 -8.83 -2.91
C ASP A 14 6.93 -8.74 -1.52
N ASN A 15 7.69 -8.40 -0.47
CA ASN A 15 7.16 -8.20 0.90
C ASN A 15 7.09 -6.73 1.34
N CYS A 16 7.36 -5.77 0.46
CA CYS A 16 7.41 -4.36 0.84
C CYS A 16 6.00 -3.73 0.88
N VAL A 17 5.58 -3.27 2.05
CA VAL A 17 4.27 -2.61 2.25
C VAL A 17 4.11 -1.35 1.39
N HIS A 18 5.17 -0.58 1.17
CA HIS A 18 5.18 0.58 0.28
C HIS A 18 5.01 0.19 -1.19
N SER A 19 5.72 -0.86 -1.62
CA SER A 19 5.60 -1.39 -2.98
C SER A 19 4.20 -1.94 -3.25
N HIS A 20 3.60 -2.65 -2.29
CA HIS A 20 2.22 -3.14 -2.39
C HIS A 20 1.23 -2.00 -2.60
N ARG A 21 1.35 -0.88 -1.86
CA ARG A 21 0.50 0.29 -2.07
C ARG A 21 0.57 0.82 -3.50
N VAL A 22 1.76 0.92 -4.07
CA VAL A 22 1.94 1.41 -5.45
C VAL A 22 1.31 0.44 -6.44
N ARG A 23 1.56 -0.87 -6.30
CA ARG A 23 0.93 -1.89 -7.15
C ARG A 23 -0.60 -1.82 -7.08
N LEU A 24 -1.14 -1.68 -5.86
CA LEU A 24 -2.60 -1.55 -5.67
C LEU A 24 -3.15 -0.33 -6.42
N VAL A 25 -2.51 0.83 -6.33
CA VAL A 25 -2.94 2.02 -7.06
C VAL A 25 -2.85 1.81 -8.57
N MET A 26 -1.79 1.19 -9.07
CA MET A 26 -1.66 0.89 -10.50
C MET A 26 -2.79 -0.03 -10.99
N GLU A 27 -3.16 -1.05 -10.21
CA GLU A 27 -4.26 -1.95 -10.53
C GLU A 27 -5.64 -1.27 -10.44
N GLU A 28 -5.88 -0.40 -9.45
CA GLU A 28 -7.12 0.38 -9.35
C GLU A 28 -7.29 1.38 -10.49
N LYS A 29 -6.18 1.91 -10.99
CA LYS A 29 -6.15 2.82 -12.15
C LYS A 29 -6.17 2.09 -13.49
N GLY A 30 -6.11 0.76 -13.48
CA GLY A 30 -6.09 -0.05 -14.70
C GLY A 30 -4.89 0.24 -15.59
N VAL A 31 -3.73 0.54 -14.99
CA VAL A 31 -2.51 0.80 -15.75
C VAL A 31 -2.14 -0.43 -16.56
N ALA A 32 -2.18 -0.29 -17.86
CA ALA A 32 -1.82 -1.38 -18.78
C ALA A 32 -0.36 -1.25 -19.23
N ASN A 33 0.26 -2.40 -19.54
CA ASN A 33 1.60 -2.47 -20.13
C ASN A 33 2.72 -1.86 -19.27
N TYR A 34 2.72 -2.16 -17.98
CA TYR A 34 3.89 -1.94 -17.13
C TYR A 34 4.57 -3.26 -16.78
N GLU A 35 5.83 -3.19 -16.44
CA GLU A 35 6.64 -4.32 -15.97
C GLU A 35 7.02 -4.10 -14.51
N ILE A 36 7.08 -5.19 -13.73
CA ILE A 36 7.60 -5.14 -12.37
C ILE A 36 9.01 -5.75 -12.39
N ALA A 37 10.00 -4.93 -12.04
CA ALA A 37 11.35 -5.38 -11.76
C ALA A 37 11.41 -5.79 -10.27
N TRP A 38 11.31 -7.09 -10.01
CA TRP A 38 11.35 -7.64 -8.67
C TRP A 38 12.76 -7.67 -8.12
N LEU A 39 12.96 -7.06 -6.94
CA LEU A 39 14.19 -7.11 -6.17
C LEU A 39 14.01 -8.02 -4.96
N ARG A 40 15.01 -8.85 -4.67
CA ARG A 40 15.02 -9.69 -3.48
C ARG A 40 15.50 -8.89 -2.27
N ASP A 41 15.13 -9.35 -1.07
CA ASP A 41 15.62 -8.73 0.15
C ASP A 41 17.16 -8.84 0.23
N GLY A 42 17.80 -7.69 0.53
CA GLY A 42 19.25 -7.59 0.55
C GLY A 42 19.94 -7.54 -0.82
N GLU A 43 19.18 -7.59 -1.92
CA GLU A 43 19.71 -7.41 -3.27
C GLU A 43 19.90 -5.92 -3.56
N GLU A 44 21.15 -5.54 -3.85
CA GLU A 44 21.48 -4.24 -4.43
C GLU A 44 21.39 -4.35 -5.95
N SER A 45 20.65 -3.47 -6.57
CA SER A 45 20.56 -3.39 -8.03
C SER A 45 21.38 -2.20 -8.51
N GLU A 46 22.41 -2.47 -9.31
CA GLU A 46 23.22 -1.41 -9.94
C GLU A 46 22.32 -0.52 -10.81
N ASP A 47 21.40 -1.13 -11.57
CA ASP A 47 20.44 -0.40 -12.41
C ASP A 47 19.54 0.54 -11.57
N LEU A 48 19.11 0.10 -10.38
CA LEU A 48 18.30 0.94 -9.50
C LEU A 48 19.12 2.07 -8.87
N LEU A 49 20.39 1.80 -8.52
CA LEU A 49 21.28 2.82 -7.93
C LEU A 49 21.55 3.96 -8.90
N ASP A 50 21.69 3.64 -10.19
CA ASP A 50 21.88 4.65 -11.26
C ASP A 50 20.64 5.54 -11.44
N LEU A 51 19.45 5.00 -11.15
CA LEU A 51 18.16 5.68 -11.29
C LEU A 51 17.74 6.44 -10.03
N ASN A 52 18.00 5.86 -8.87
CA ASN A 52 17.57 6.36 -7.56
C ASN A 52 18.73 6.33 -6.57
N PRO A 53 19.27 7.49 -6.15
CA PRO A 53 20.43 7.57 -5.27
C PRO A 53 20.20 6.99 -3.87
N TYR A 54 18.94 6.76 -3.48
CA TYR A 54 18.59 6.10 -2.22
C TYR A 54 18.51 4.57 -2.35
N ASN A 55 18.64 4.02 -3.57
CA ASN A 55 18.53 2.58 -3.86
C ASN A 55 17.32 1.92 -3.19
N SER A 56 16.19 2.65 -3.16
CA SER A 56 14.99 2.27 -2.43
C SER A 56 13.85 1.85 -3.36
N VAL A 57 12.97 1.02 -2.86
CA VAL A 57 11.73 0.64 -3.52
C VAL A 57 10.52 1.13 -2.71
N PRO A 58 9.42 1.47 -3.39
CA PRO A 58 9.21 1.43 -4.84
C PRO A 58 9.91 2.58 -5.58
N THR A 59 10.38 2.30 -6.79
CA THR A 59 10.84 3.31 -7.76
C THR A 59 10.13 3.07 -9.08
N LEU A 60 9.50 4.10 -9.63
CA LEU A 60 8.79 4.07 -10.90
C LEU A 60 9.61 4.77 -11.97
N VAL A 61 9.76 4.11 -13.11
CA VAL A 61 10.39 4.67 -14.31
C VAL A 61 9.38 4.69 -15.44
N GLU A 62 9.11 5.86 -16.00
CA GLU A 62 8.33 6.01 -17.23
C GLU A 62 9.12 6.87 -18.23
N ARG A 63 9.69 6.25 -19.25
CA ARG A 63 10.59 6.89 -20.22
C ARG A 63 11.80 7.54 -19.53
N GLU A 64 11.87 8.87 -19.52
CA GLU A 64 12.94 9.65 -18.87
C GLU A 64 12.59 10.07 -17.44
N LEU A 65 11.33 9.87 -17.03
CA LEU A 65 10.88 10.19 -15.69
C LEU A 65 11.24 9.06 -14.72
N VAL A 66 11.92 9.41 -13.64
CA VAL A 66 12.17 8.53 -12.49
C VAL A 66 11.55 9.15 -11.26
N VAL A 67 10.72 8.39 -10.57
CA VAL A 67 10.03 8.82 -9.34
C VAL A 67 10.25 7.78 -8.24
N TYR A 68 10.78 8.23 -7.11
CA TYR A 68 11.01 7.42 -5.92
C TYR A 68 10.47 8.16 -4.70
N ASP A 69 9.54 7.82 -4.12
CA ASP A 69 8.78 8.10 -2.90
C ASP A 69 7.38 7.59 -3.16
N PRO A 70 6.91 6.64 -2.36
CA PRO A 70 5.61 6.00 -2.63
C PRO A 70 4.44 6.99 -2.72
N ARG A 71 4.49 8.12 -1.97
CA ARG A 71 3.44 9.16 -2.02
C ARG A 71 3.40 9.86 -3.36
N ILE A 72 4.58 10.24 -3.84
CA ILE A 72 4.71 10.94 -5.12
C ILE A 72 4.32 10.01 -6.25
N ILE A 73 4.74 8.74 -6.19
CA ILE A 73 4.38 7.74 -7.21
C ILE A 73 2.86 7.57 -7.30
N VAL A 74 2.17 7.38 -6.17
CA VAL A 74 0.71 7.15 -6.21
C VAL A 74 -0.07 8.38 -6.65
N GLU A 75 0.35 9.59 -6.29
CA GLU A 75 -0.26 10.82 -6.79
C GLU A 75 0.03 11.00 -8.28
N TYR A 76 1.27 10.75 -8.73
CA TYR A 76 1.61 10.78 -10.15
C TYR A 76 0.73 9.83 -10.98
N ILE A 77 0.55 8.58 -10.51
CA ILE A 77 -0.32 7.60 -11.18
C ILE A 77 -1.77 8.08 -11.20
N ASP A 78 -2.29 8.65 -10.10
CA ASP A 78 -3.66 9.17 -10.05
C ASP A 78 -3.88 10.32 -11.05
N GLU A 79 -2.93 11.23 -11.17
CA GLU A 79 -2.98 12.36 -12.10
C GLU A 79 -2.75 11.92 -13.56
N ARG A 80 -1.86 10.93 -13.78
CA ARG A 80 -1.54 10.40 -15.11
C ARG A 80 -2.68 9.60 -15.72
N TYR A 81 -3.45 8.91 -14.86
CA TYR A 81 -4.63 8.13 -15.20
C TYR A 81 -5.84 8.67 -14.44
N PRO A 82 -6.51 9.73 -14.91
CA PRO A 82 -7.46 10.50 -14.11
C PRO A 82 -8.75 9.75 -13.74
N HIS A 83 -9.01 8.57 -14.34
CA HIS A 83 -10.22 7.80 -14.07
C HIS A 83 -9.92 6.34 -13.71
N PRO A 84 -10.59 5.83 -12.64
CA PRO A 84 -11.37 6.55 -11.63
C PRO A 84 -10.47 7.46 -10.77
N PRO A 85 -10.93 8.64 -10.31
CA PRO A 85 -10.14 9.49 -9.44
C PRO A 85 -9.98 8.85 -8.06
N LEU A 86 -8.77 8.88 -7.49
CA LEU A 86 -8.48 8.39 -6.14
C LEU A 86 -8.19 9.53 -5.15
N MET A 87 -8.13 10.76 -5.66
CA MET A 87 -8.05 11.97 -4.85
C MET A 87 -9.23 12.90 -5.15
N PRO A 88 -9.80 13.57 -4.13
CA PRO A 88 -10.90 14.50 -4.33
C PRO A 88 -10.46 15.71 -5.17
N VAL A 89 -11.40 16.27 -5.92
CA VAL A 89 -11.17 17.48 -6.73
C VAL A 89 -11.11 18.73 -5.84
N ASP A 90 -11.92 18.75 -4.78
CA ASP A 90 -11.94 19.88 -3.83
C ASP A 90 -10.58 20.05 -3.13
N PRO A 91 -9.98 21.25 -3.14
CA PRO A 91 -8.65 21.45 -2.61
C PRO A 91 -8.56 21.30 -1.09
N VAL A 92 -9.65 21.56 -0.36
CA VAL A 92 -9.68 21.42 1.10
C VAL A 92 -9.69 19.93 1.47
N LEU A 93 -10.56 19.15 0.83
CA LEU A 93 -10.62 17.70 1.02
C LEU A 93 -9.31 17.04 0.57
N ARG A 94 -8.73 17.49 -0.54
CA ARG A 94 -7.43 16.99 -1.03
C ARG A 94 -6.32 17.23 -0.01
N ALA A 95 -6.27 18.40 0.61
CA ALA A 95 -5.30 18.71 1.66
C ALA A 95 -5.52 17.83 2.91
N GLN A 96 -6.77 17.60 3.30
CA GLN A 96 -7.11 16.71 4.42
C GLN A 96 -6.69 15.26 4.13
N TYR A 97 -6.89 14.77 2.90
CA TYR A 97 -6.46 13.42 2.50
C TYR A 97 -4.94 13.28 2.53
N ARG A 98 -4.21 14.26 1.98
CA ARG A 98 -2.74 14.28 2.06
C ARG A 98 -2.24 14.26 3.51
N LEU A 99 -2.87 15.03 4.39
CA LEU A 99 -2.52 15.04 5.81
C LEU A 99 -2.79 13.69 6.47
N ALA A 100 -3.91 13.04 6.15
CA ALA A 100 -4.23 11.72 6.69
C ALA A 100 -3.26 10.65 6.18
N ILE A 101 -2.90 10.67 4.89
CA ILE A 101 -1.88 9.79 4.30
C ILE A 101 -0.53 10.01 5.00
N TYR A 102 -0.10 11.26 5.14
CA TYR A 102 1.14 11.61 5.83
C TYR A 102 1.19 11.06 7.25
N ARG A 103 0.08 11.18 8.01
CA ARG A 103 0.00 10.62 9.36
C ARG A 103 0.10 9.10 9.37
N MET A 104 -0.59 8.40 8.45
CA MET A 104 -0.47 6.95 8.32
C MET A 104 0.98 6.54 8.05
N GLU A 105 1.68 7.27 7.20
CA GLU A 105 3.08 7.00 6.89
C GLU A 105 4.04 7.28 8.04
N CYS A 106 3.80 8.33 8.79
CA CYS A 106 4.63 8.63 9.97
C CYS A 106 4.37 7.68 11.13
N ASP A 107 3.11 7.26 11.32
CA ASP A 107 2.70 6.56 12.52
C ASP A 107 2.65 5.02 12.36
N LEU A 108 2.30 4.52 11.16
CA LEU A 108 2.03 3.09 10.95
C LEU A 108 3.11 2.38 10.13
N TYR A 109 3.59 3.00 9.04
CA TYR A 109 4.51 2.35 8.12
C TYR A 109 5.88 1.99 8.76
N PRO A 110 6.50 2.85 9.59
CA PRO A 110 7.78 2.52 10.22
C PRO A 110 7.69 1.32 11.17
N LEU A 111 6.50 1.03 11.69
CA LEU A 111 6.32 -0.12 12.58
C LEU A 111 6.57 -1.47 11.90
N PHE A 112 6.53 -1.55 10.56
CA PHE A 112 6.82 -2.80 9.86
C PHE A 112 8.28 -3.23 9.98
N GLU A 113 9.23 -2.31 9.98
CA GLU A 113 10.64 -2.60 10.25
C GLU A 113 10.82 -3.13 11.69
N ASP A 114 10.12 -2.51 12.64
CA ASP A 114 10.13 -2.93 14.03
C ASP A 114 9.47 -4.31 14.23
N LEU A 115 8.41 -4.63 13.48
CA LEU A 115 7.71 -5.92 13.54
C LEU A 115 8.60 -7.09 13.07
N GLU A 116 9.53 -6.83 12.17
CA GLU A 116 10.50 -7.81 11.64
C GLU A 116 11.82 -7.85 12.45
N SER A 117 11.93 -7.06 13.51
CA SER A 117 13.11 -6.92 14.35
C SER A 117 13.12 -7.98 15.49
N THR A 118 13.86 -7.70 16.56
CA THR A 118 13.95 -8.61 17.71
C THR A 118 12.60 -8.80 18.41
N PRO A 119 12.35 -9.93 19.10
CA PRO A 119 11.09 -10.22 19.76
C PRO A 119 10.58 -9.12 20.71
N ALA A 120 11.50 -8.41 21.37
CA ALA A 120 11.17 -7.34 22.30
C ALA A 120 10.70 -6.08 21.56
N VAL A 121 11.34 -5.75 20.44
CA VAL A 121 10.99 -4.62 19.56
C VAL A 121 9.68 -4.92 18.85
N ALA A 122 9.55 -6.10 18.25
CA ALA A 122 8.34 -6.56 17.57
C ALA A 122 7.09 -6.52 18.48
N ARG A 123 7.24 -6.92 19.75
CA ARG A 123 6.14 -6.83 20.73
C ARG A 123 5.70 -5.38 20.98
N LYS A 124 6.65 -4.45 21.09
CA LYS A 124 6.33 -3.02 21.26
C LYS A 124 5.63 -2.47 20.02
N ALA A 125 6.11 -2.82 18.85
CA ALA A 125 5.51 -2.43 17.57
C ALA A 125 4.09 -2.96 17.43
N ARG A 126 3.82 -4.25 17.78
CA ARG A 126 2.46 -4.82 17.80
C ARG A 126 1.52 -4.03 18.70
N ASN A 127 1.95 -3.74 19.93
CA ASN A 127 1.14 -2.96 20.85
C ASN A 127 0.85 -1.56 20.30
N ARG A 128 1.86 -0.89 19.74
CA ARG A 128 1.69 0.43 19.15
C ARG A 128 0.77 0.41 17.93
N MET A 129 0.92 -0.56 17.06
CA MET A 129 0.03 -0.76 15.91
C MET A 129 -1.43 -0.98 16.36
N THR A 130 -1.63 -1.80 17.39
CA THR A 130 -2.95 -2.07 17.98
C THR A 130 -3.59 -0.78 18.52
N GLU A 131 -2.85 0.05 19.26
CA GLU A 131 -3.34 1.32 19.79
C GLU A 131 -3.78 2.28 18.68
N LEU A 132 -2.91 2.47 17.68
CA LEU A 132 -3.16 3.38 16.57
C LEU A 132 -4.37 2.94 15.73
N LEU A 133 -4.43 1.65 15.39
CA LEU A 133 -5.54 1.10 14.61
C LEU A 133 -6.85 1.07 15.42
N THR A 134 -6.80 0.88 16.74
CA THR A 134 -7.97 0.97 17.62
C THR A 134 -8.54 2.40 17.62
N THR A 135 -7.66 3.39 17.69
CA THR A 135 -8.05 4.81 17.61
C THR A 135 -8.66 5.11 16.24
N LEU A 136 -7.99 4.70 15.18
CA LEU A 136 -8.48 4.87 13.81
C LEU A 136 -9.84 4.18 13.61
N ALA A 137 -10.01 2.96 14.12
CA ALA A 137 -11.25 2.21 14.00
C ALA A 137 -12.44 2.84 14.75
N ALA A 138 -12.18 3.67 15.75
CA ALA A 138 -13.24 4.41 16.45
C ALA A 138 -13.91 5.46 15.54
N ASP A 139 -13.12 6.05 14.64
CA ASP A 139 -13.58 7.05 13.67
C ASP A 139 -14.25 6.42 12.43
N PHE A 140 -14.12 5.10 12.24
CA PHE A 140 -14.84 4.36 11.21
C PHE A 140 -16.35 4.30 11.58
N SER A 141 -17.07 5.32 11.17
CA SER A 141 -18.53 5.38 11.08
C SER A 141 -19.03 4.33 10.08
N PRO A 142 -20.33 4.06 9.92
CA PRO A 142 -20.88 3.07 8.99
C PRO A 142 -20.56 3.34 7.49
N ARG A 143 -19.58 4.17 7.20
CA ARG A 143 -19.10 4.45 5.86
C ARG A 143 -18.44 3.22 5.24
N GLN A 144 -18.60 3.11 3.94
CA GLN A 144 -18.02 2.01 3.18
C GLN A 144 -16.49 2.12 3.07
N TYR A 145 -15.98 3.35 2.98
CA TYR A 145 -14.57 3.71 2.85
C TYR A 145 -14.19 4.80 3.88
N ILE A 146 -12.89 5.12 3.99
CA ILE A 146 -12.41 6.18 4.90
C ILE A 146 -13.00 7.53 4.48
N GLY A 147 -13.01 7.80 3.18
CA GLY A 147 -13.70 8.94 2.58
C GLY A 147 -15.16 8.63 2.23
N GLU A 148 -15.73 9.43 1.35
CA GLU A 148 -17.05 9.18 0.77
C GLU A 148 -17.00 8.05 -0.26
N GLU A 149 -15.90 8.02 -1.04
CA GLU A 149 -15.60 7.02 -2.05
C GLU A 149 -14.25 6.38 -1.78
N PHE A 150 -13.98 5.27 -2.48
CA PHE A 150 -12.67 4.62 -2.47
C PHE A 150 -11.58 5.57 -2.98
N SER A 151 -10.47 5.65 -2.27
CA SER A 151 -9.45 6.69 -2.49
C SER A 151 -8.04 6.23 -2.16
N LEU A 152 -7.05 7.13 -2.33
CA LEU A 152 -5.67 6.90 -1.89
C LEU A 152 -5.56 6.65 -0.37
N LEU A 153 -6.53 7.08 0.45
CA LEU A 153 -6.59 6.74 1.87
C LEU A 153 -6.73 5.24 2.06
N ASP A 154 -7.67 4.64 1.32
CA ASP A 154 -7.95 3.21 1.37
C ASP A 154 -6.78 2.41 0.79
N CYS A 155 -6.19 2.88 -0.32
CA CYS A 155 -4.98 2.28 -0.91
C CYS A 155 -3.79 2.34 0.05
N THR A 156 -3.70 3.36 0.90
CA THR A 156 -2.62 3.49 1.89
C THR A 156 -2.84 2.54 3.07
N LEU A 157 -4.07 2.37 3.52
CA LEU A 157 -4.36 1.52 4.68
C LEU A 157 -4.46 0.02 4.33
N ALA A 158 -4.91 -0.34 3.13
CA ALA A 158 -5.14 -1.72 2.74
C ALA A 158 -3.91 -2.65 2.88
N PRO A 159 -2.69 -2.28 2.43
CA PRO A 159 -1.50 -3.10 2.61
C PRO A 159 -1.12 -3.34 4.07
N ILE A 160 -1.40 -2.36 4.94
CA ILE A 160 -1.19 -2.47 6.38
C ILE A 160 -2.14 -3.52 6.95
N LEU A 161 -3.43 -3.39 6.66
CA LEU A 161 -4.46 -4.31 7.16
C LEU A 161 -4.26 -5.75 6.68
N TRP A 162 -3.72 -5.92 5.47
CA TRP A 162 -3.41 -7.23 4.92
C TRP A 162 -2.38 -7.99 5.76
N ARG A 163 -1.40 -7.28 6.30
CA ARG A 163 -0.26 -7.85 7.03
C ARG A 163 -0.50 -8.07 8.53
N LEU A 164 -1.63 -7.58 9.09
CA LEU A 164 -1.86 -7.63 10.54
C LEU A 164 -1.84 -9.06 11.09
N GLU A 165 -2.49 -10.00 10.40
CA GLU A 165 -2.56 -11.39 10.81
C GLU A 165 -1.18 -12.05 10.76
N HIS A 166 -0.42 -11.81 9.71
CA HIS A 166 0.96 -12.31 9.54
C HIS A 166 1.88 -11.85 10.68
N HIS A 167 1.72 -10.61 11.15
CA HIS A 167 2.51 -10.05 12.25
C HIS A 167 1.86 -10.22 13.63
N GLU A 168 0.81 -11.06 13.76
CA GLU A 168 0.11 -11.33 15.02
C GLU A 168 -0.45 -10.05 15.70
N VAL A 169 -0.82 -9.03 14.92
CA VAL A 169 -1.45 -7.82 15.43
C VAL A 169 -2.95 -8.06 15.59
N THR A 170 -3.43 -7.99 16.82
CA THR A 170 -4.84 -8.20 17.16
C THR A 170 -5.45 -6.94 17.75
N LEU A 171 -6.71 -6.67 17.42
CA LEU A 171 -7.45 -5.53 17.94
C LEU A 171 -8.52 -5.98 18.95
N PRO A 172 -8.91 -5.11 19.91
CA PRO A 172 -10.05 -5.36 20.79
C PRO A 172 -11.32 -5.67 19.98
N SER A 173 -12.16 -6.60 20.48
CA SER A 173 -13.25 -7.23 19.73
C SER A 173 -14.13 -6.26 18.94
N LYS A 174 -14.64 -5.19 19.57
CA LYS A 174 -15.55 -4.25 18.92
C LYS A 174 -14.91 -3.42 17.79
N GLN A 175 -13.70 -2.92 18.03
CA GLN A 175 -12.93 -2.16 17.06
C GLN A 175 -12.39 -3.08 15.97
N GLY A 176 -11.93 -4.28 16.35
CA GLY A 176 -11.45 -5.31 15.45
C GLY A 176 -12.52 -5.76 14.46
N GLU A 177 -13.75 -5.99 14.89
CA GLU A 177 -14.87 -6.34 14.00
C GLU A 177 -15.17 -5.26 12.95
N ARG A 178 -15.13 -3.98 13.36
CA ARG A 178 -15.35 -2.86 12.42
C ARG A 178 -14.25 -2.80 11.36
N LEU A 179 -13.00 -2.89 11.82
CA LEU A 179 -11.85 -2.83 10.93
C LEU A 179 -11.80 -4.06 10.02
N ALA A 180 -12.14 -5.26 10.53
CA ALA A 180 -12.19 -6.48 9.75
C ALA A 180 -13.25 -6.41 8.63
N LYS A 181 -14.45 -5.86 8.91
CA LYS A 181 -15.49 -5.64 7.90
C LYS A 181 -15.04 -4.65 6.83
N TYR A 182 -14.35 -3.60 7.22
CA TYR A 182 -13.76 -2.67 6.28
C TYR A 182 -12.66 -3.32 5.43
N ALA A 183 -11.71 -4.00 6.07
CA ALA A 183 -10.63 -4.72 5.42
C ALA A 183 -11.15 -5.76 4.40
N ALA A 184 -12.18 -6.53 4.78
CA ALA A 184 -12.80 -7.51 3.89
C ALA A 184 -13.35 -6.87 2.60
N ARG A 185 -13.93 -5.66 2.69
CA ARG A 185 -14.37 -4.92 1.50
C ARG A 185 -13.23 -4.50 0.58
N LEU A 186 -12.10 -4.07 1.18
CA LEU A 186 -10.91 -3.70 0.41
C LEU A 186 -10.31 -4.91 -0.29
N PHE A 187 -10.20 -6.03 0.43
CA PHE A 187 -9.58 -7.26 -0.07
C PHE A 187 -10.44 -7.95 -1.13
N ALA A 188 -11.76 -7.75 -1.11
CA ALA A 188 -12.67 -8.26 -2.14
C ALA A 188 -12.59 -7.51 -3.48
N ARG A 189 -11.83 -6.42 -3.56
CA ARG A 189 -11.65 -5.68 -4.82
C ARG A 189 -10.75 -6.47 -5.76
N PRO A 190 -11.13 -6.66 -7.04
CA PRO A 190 -10.29 -7.38 -7.99
C PRO A 190 -8.89 -6.77 -8.18
N ALA A 191 -8.77 -5.45 -8.06
CA ALA A 191 -7.49 -4.75 -8.13
C ALA A 191 -6.60 -5.10 -6.93
N PHE A 192 -7.18 -5.28 -5.74
CA PHE A 192 -6.41 -5.69 -4.57
C PHE A 192 -5.79 -7.08 -4.77
N GLU A 193 -6.56 -8.05 -5.23
CA GLU A 193 -6.07 -9.40 -5.50
C GLU A 193 -4.93 -9.40 -6.53
N ARG A 194 -5.08 -8.65 -7.63
CA ARG A 194 -4.05 -8.54 -8.65
C ARG A 194 -2.79 -7.79 -8.20
N SER A 195 -2.90 -6.96 -7.18
CA SER A 195 -1.77 -6.20 -6.64
C SER A 195 -0.83 -7.01 -5.74
N LEU A 196 -1.29 -8.17 -5.27
CA LEU A 196 -0.52 -9.03 -4.39
C LEU A 196 0.67 -9.67 -5.14
N SER A 197 1.83 -9.67 -4.48
CA SER A 197 2.93 -10.54 -4.89
C SER A 197 2.63 -12.00 -4.49
N PRO A 198 3.36 -13.00 -5.02
CA PRO A 198 3.23 -14.38 -4.56
C PRO A 198 3.42 -14.53 -3.04
N VAL A 199 4.41 -13.85 -2.46
CA VAL A 199 4.69 -13.87 -1.02
C VAL A 199 3.54 -13.25 -0.22
N GLU A 200 3.01 -12.13 -0.68
CA GLU A 200 1.88 -11.47 -0.01
C GLU A 200 0.59 -12.28 -0.09
N ALA A 201 0.37 -13.01 -1.17
CA ALA A 201 -0.78 -13.89 -1.30
C ALA A 201 -0.74 -15.05 -0.28
N GLU A 202 0.45 -15.52 0.10
CA GLU A 202 0.64 -16.57 1.10
C GLU A 202 0.47 -16.09 2.55
N MET A 203 0.50 -14.78 2.81
CA MET A 203 0.34 -14.23 4.16
C MET A 203 -1.02 -14.51 4.80
N ARG A 204 -2.03 -14.82 4.00
CA ARG A 204 -3.37 -15.18 4.48
C ARG A 204 -3.83 -16.44 3.77
N PRO A 205 -4.41 -17.42 4.50
CA PRO A 205 -5.08 -18.52 3.84
C PRO A 205 -6.16 -17.96 2.91
N ALA A 206 -6.27 -18.53 1.71
CA ALA A 206 -7.26 -18.12 0.73
C ALA A 206 -8.61 -17.94 1.44
N MET A 207 -9.18 -16.74 1.38
CA MET A 207 -10.54 -16.52 1.89
C MET A 207 -11.41 -17.52 1.14
N ALA A 208 -11.92 -18.52 1.88
CA ALA A 208 -12.81 -19.49 1.31
C ALA A 208 -13.94 -18.74 0.62
N ALA A 209 -14.02 -18.91 -0.68
CA ALA A 209 -15.12 -18.39 -1.48
C ALA A 209 -16.43 -19.00 -0.91
N ASN A 210 -17.18 -18.18 -0.17
CA ASN A 210 -18.55 -18.47 0.23
C ASN A 210 -19.50 -17.88 -0.78
#